data_4d560990cdc0373bbd8c61031aa3bf31
#
_entry.id   4d560990cdc0373bbd8c61031aa3bf31
#
_cell.length_a   1.000
_cell.length_b   1.000
_cell.length_c   1.000
_cell.angle_alpha   90.00
_cell.angle_beta   90.00
_cell.angle_gamma   90.00
#
_symmetry.space_group_name_H-M   'P 1'
#
loop_
_entity.id
_entity.type
_entity.pdbx_description
1 polymer ?
#
loop_
_entity_poly.entity_id
_entity_poly.type
_entity_poly.pdbx_seq_one_letter_code
_entity_poly.pdbx_strand_id
1 'polypeptide(L)'
;HTEKEAERVFENNKDIHLDLHSKIHDGKIKVDQAAIAGCAAGSFENIYAVDQIAKKMNHGLGTFPFNIYPASQPIMYELNKNGVLNDLMNYGVRVKTAFCGPCFGASDAPGNNDFCIRHSTRNFPNREGSNPANGQIASVALMDSKSIAATAFNGGYLTSAEDCPAVYNTPEYEFNEHIYDNIVYNGFGKDRDRIWSVHQRLAENAGSDREPSSSGCQCDPR
;
A
#
# COMPACT_ATOMS: atom_id res chain seq x y z
N HIS A 1 25.34 11.39 -1.51
CA HIS A 1 24.76 11.84 -0.21
C HIS A 1 24.01 10.71 0.46
N THR A 2 23.05 10.08 -0.21
CA THR A 2 22.21 9.00 0.32
C THR A 2 23.04 7.78 0.78
N GLU A 3 24.03 7.36 0.00
CA GLU A 3 24.92 6.26 0.37
C GLU A 3 25.75 6.60 1.62
N LYS A 4 26.28 7.82 1.73
CA LYS A 4 27.01 8.27 2.92
C LYS A 4 26.12 8.32 4.16
N GLU A 5 24.84 8.68 4.03
CA GLU A 5 23.91 8.64 5.15
C GLU A 5 23.57 7.20 5.56
N ALA A 6 23.43 6.28 4.59
CA ALA A 6 23.24 4.88 4.87
C ALA A 6 24.45 4.28 5.64
N GLU A 7 25.68 4.59 5.20
CA GLU A 7 26.90 4.18 5.90
C GLU A 7 26.93 4.70 7.35
N ARG A 8 26.52 5.96 7.57
CA ARG A 8 26.42 6.54 8.91
C ARG A 8 25.40 5.81 9.79
N VAL A 9 24.25 5.46 9.25
CA VAL A 9 23.18 4.74 9.98
C VAL A 9 23.65 3.32 10.35
N PHE A 10 24.47 2.71 9.50
CA PHE A 10 24.98 1.35 9.69
C PHE A 10 26.45 1.31 10.11
N GLU A 11 27.00 2.38 10.71
CA GLU A 11 28.42 2.48 11.10
C GLU A 11 28.93 1.31 11.95
N ASN A 12 28.04 0.66 12.70
CA ASN A 12 28.34 -0.51 13.51
C ASN A 12 28.37 -1.83 12.72
N ASN A 13 28.02 -1.80 11.43
CA ASN A 13 28.05 -2.97 10.55
C ASN A 13 28.76 -2.61 9.23
N LYS A 14 30.09 -2.72 9.25
CA LYS A 14 30.97 -2.35 8.14
C LYS A 14 30.83 -3.22 6.89
N ASP A 15 30.14 -4.34 7.01
CA ASP A 15 29.91 -5.27 5.89
C ASP A 15 28.65 -4.91 5.09
N ILE A 16 27.92 -3.87 5.53
CA ILE A 16 26.70 -3.41 4.83
C ILE A 16 27.03 -2.16 4.02
N HIS A 17 26.94 -2.27 2.71
CA HIS A 17 27.13 -1.18 1.77
C HIS A 17 25.91 -1.03 0.87
N LEU A 18 25.31 0.16 0.85
CA LEU A 18 24.25 0.52 -0.08
C LEU A 18 24.87 0.99 -1.39
N ASP A 19 24.68 0.24 -2.47
CA ASP A 19 25.16 0.59 -3.82
C ASP A 19 24.01 1.06 -4.72
N LEU A 20 23.66 2.35 -4.61
CA LEU A 20 22.68 2.98 -5.49
C LEU A 20 23.27 3.34 -6.87
N HIS A 21 24.59 3.46 -6.98
CA HIS A 21 25.22 3.74 -8.27
C HIS A 21 25.06 2.60 -9.26
N SER A 22 25.02 1.34 -8.79
CA SER A 22 24.73 0.18 -9.63
C SER A 22 23.33 0.20 -10.26
N LYS A 23 22.42 1.03 -9.72
CA LYS A 23 21.05 1.19 -10.25
C LYS A 23 20.96 2.23 -11.38
N ILE A 24 22.06 2.89 -11.71
CA ILE A 24 22.09 3.90 -12.79
C ILE A 24 22.43 3.21 -14.10
N HIS A 25 21.46 3.19 -15.02
CA HIS A 25 21.59 2.65 -16.37
C HIS A 25 21.30 3.75 -17.39
N ASP A 26 22.25 4.06 -18.25
CA ASP A 26 22.12 5.12 -19.28
C ASP A 26 21.71 6.49 -18.71
N GLY A 27 22.26 6.82 -17.53
CA GLY A 27 21.95 8.06 -16.83
C GLY A 27 20.57 8.12 -16.14
N LYS A 28 19.83 7.00 -16.11
CA LYS A 28 18.53 6.88 -15.44
C LYS A 28 18.61 5.88 -14.31
N ILE A 29 17.89 6.14 -13.23
CA ILE A 29 17.80 5.22 -12.09
C ILE A 29 16.77 4.14 -12.42
N LYS A 30 17.18 2.89 -12.32
CA LYS A 30 16.30 1.73 -12.44
C LYS A 30 15.89 1.23 -11.06
N VAL A 31 14.61 1.04 -10.90
CA VAL A 31 13.96 0.49 -9.71
C VAL A 31 13.77 -1.01 -9.89
N ASP A 32 13.93 -1.76 -8.81
CA ASP A 32 13.79 -3.23 -8.86
C ASP A 32 12.36 -3.69 -8.53
N GLN A 33 11.62 -2.92 -7.73
CA GLN A 33 10.28 -3.32 -7.28
C GLN A 33 9.43 -2.11 -6.92
N ALA A 34 8.12 -2.21 -7.14
CA ALA A 34 7.13 -1.22 -6.72
C ALA A 34 6.00 -1.83 -5.90
N ALA A 35 5.52 -1.09 -4.91
CA ALA A 35 4.35 -1.47 -4.13
C ALA A 35 3.49 -0.28 -3.71
N ILE A 36 2.17 -0.46 -3.76
CA ILE A 36 1.19 0.45 -3.18
C ILE A 36 0.43 -0.34 -2.12
N ALA A 37 0.55 0.07 -0.86
CA ALA A 37 -0.01 -0.71 0.24
C ALA A 37 -0.34 0.14 1.48
N GLY A 38 -1.21 -0.42 2.29
CA GLY A 38 -1.59 0.17 3.57
C GLY A 38 -2.81 1.08 3.49
N CYS A 39 -3.23 1.52 4.69
CA CYS A 39 -4.50 2.24 4.87
C CYS A 39 -4.55 3.61 4.17
N ALA A 40 -3.41 4.26 3.97
CA ALA A 40 -3.35 5.56 3.29
C ALA A 40 -3.16 5.40 1.78
N ALA A 41 -2.29 4.49 1.35
CA ALA A 41 -1.91 4.35 -0.05
C ALA A 41 -2.90 3.53 -0.87
N GLY A 42 -3.54 2.53 -0.26
CA GLY A 42 -4.52 1.64 -0.91
C GLY A 42 -5.92 2.23 -1.04
N SER A 43 -6.07 3.56 -1.03
CA SER A 43 -7.37 4.22 -1.23
C SER A 43 -7.90 3.98 -2.65
N PHE A 44 -9.21 4.16 -2.79
CA PHE A 44 -9.88 4.02 -4.08
C PHE A 44 -9.27 4.95 -5.14
N GLU A 45 -9.07 6.21 -4.80
CA GLU A 45 -8.58 7.25 -5.70
C GLU A 45 -7.14 6.97 -6.15
N ASN A 46 -6.29 6.51 -5.23
CA ASN A 46 -4.90 6.19 -5.53
C ASN A 46 -4.79 5.04 -6.54
N ILE A 47 -5.55 3.97 -6.32
CA ILE A 47 -5.51 2.80 -7.21
C ILE A 47 -6.21 3.11 -8.54
N TYR A 48 -7.28 3.89 -8.51
CA TYR A 48 -7.94 4.33 -9.72
C TYR A 48 -7.01 5.19 -10.60
N ALA A 49 -6.21 6.06 -9.99
CA ALA A 49 -5.22 6.86 -10.71
C ALA A 49 -4.12 5.98 -11.36
N VAL A 50 -3.71 4.87 -10.73
CA VAL A 50 -2.80 3.89 -11.34
C VAL A 50 -3.38 3.29 -12.60
N ASP A 51 -4.67 2.94 -12.59
CA ASP A 51 -5.37 2.42 -13.77
C ASP A 51 -5.39 3.43 -14.92
N GLN A 52 -5.62 4.71 -14.62
CA GLN A 52 -5.62 5.74 -15.65
C GLN A 52 -4.25 5.89 -16.32
N ILE A 53 -3.17 5.75 -15.55
CA ILE A 53 -1.81 5.74 -16.09
C ILE A 53 -1.56 4.48 -16.91
N ALA A 54 -1.96 3.31 -16.41
CA ALA A 54 -1.84 2.04 -17.14
C ALA A 54 -2.52 2.11 -18.51
N LYS A 55 -3.74 2.62 -18.56
CA LYS A 55 -4.50 2.87 -19.80
C LYS A 55 -3.81 3.86 -20.73
N LYS A 56 -3.23 4.90 -20.18
CA LYS A 56 -2.48 5.91 -20.96
C LYS A 56 -1.23 5.32 -21.60
N MET A 57 -0.48 4.53 -20.85
CA MET A 57 0.73 3.86 -21.33
C MET A 57 0.41 2.74 -22.33
N ASN A 58 -0.73 2.08 -22.13
CA ASN A 58 -1.30 1.05 -23.01
C ASN A 58 -0.35 -0.10 -23.36
N HIS A 59 0.48 -0.49 -22.39
CA HIS A 59 1.34 -1.68 -22.49
C HIS A 59 1.56 -2.31 -21.10
N GLY A 60 1.94 -3.57 -21.06
CA GLY A 60 2.15 -4.32 -19.83
C GLY A 60 3.46 -3.98 -19.12
N LEU A 61 3.55 -4.39 -17.87
CA LEU A 61 4.73 -4.20 -17.01
C LEU A 61 5.94 -5.07 -17.41
N GLY A 62 5.74 -6.07 -18.28
CA GLY A 62 6.78 -7.05 -18.58
C GLY A 62 7.17 -7.84 -17.33
N THR A 63 8.46 -7.84 -17.00
CA THR A 63 8.99 -8.55 -15.83
C THR A 63 9.03 -7.70 -14.56
N PHE A 64 8.67 -6.41 -14.63
CA PHE A 64 8.75 -5.51 -13.49
C PHE A 64 7.72 -5.86 -12.40
N PRO A 65 8.14 -6.13 -11.16
CA PRO A 65 7.21 -6.50 -10.09
C PRO A 65 6.52 -5.26 -9.52
N PHE A 66 5.22 -5.19 -9.74
CA PHE A 66 4.37 -4.16 -9.17
C PHE A 66 3.17 -4.78 -8.45
N ASN A 67 3.08 -4.58 -7.14
CA ASN A 67 2.05 -5.13 -6.28
C ASN A 67 1.18 -4.02 -5.69
N ILE A 68 -0.14 -4.24 -5.68
CA ILE A 68 -1.12 -3.31 -5.13
C ILE A 68 -1.98 -4.02 -4.08
N TYR A 69 -2.14 -3.38 -2.94
CA TYR A 69 -2.96 -3.82 -1.81
C TYR A 69 -4.03 -2.77 -1.53
N PRO A 70 -5.29 -2.96 -1.94
CA PRO A 70 -6.38 -2.09 -1.54
C PRO A 70 -6.48 -1.98 -0.02
N ALA A 71 -6.86 -0.82 0.51
CA ALA A 71 -6.87 -0.60 1.96
C ALA A 71 -7.95 -1.41 2.69
N SER A 72 -9.00 -1.84 1.99
CA SER A 72 -10.09 -2.63 2.58
C SER A 72 -10.82 -3.45 1.52
N GLN A 73 -11.63 -4.40 1.99
CA GLN A 73 -12.49 -5.20 1.12
C GLN A 73 -13.57 -4.36 0.40
N PRO A 74 -14.24 -3.39 1.03
CA PRO A 74 -15.17 -2.49 0.33
C PRO A 74 -14.50 -1.70 -0.81
N ILE A 75 -13.28 -1.20 -0.59
CA ILE A 75 -12.50 -0.52 -1.64
C ILE A 75 -12.18 -1.48 -2.79
N MET A 76 -11.74 -2.70 -2.46
CA MET A 76 -11.45 -3.72 -3.47
C MET A 76 -12.69 -4.07 -4.30
N TYR A 77 -13.85 -4.16 -3.65
CA TYR A 77 -15.11 -4.41 -4.33
C TYR A 77 -15.47 -3.27 -5.29
N GLU A 78 -15.36 -2.01 -4.85
CA GLU A 78 -15.71 -0.86 -5.68
C GLU A 78 -14.75 -0.70 -6.86
N LEU A 79 -13.45 -0.95 -6.66
CA LEU A 79 -12.48 -1.02 -7.76
C LEU A 79 -12.82 -2.13 -8.77
N ASN A 80 -13.27 -3.28 -8.29
CA ASN A 80 -13.71 -4.38 -9.15
C ASN A 80 -14.99 -4.02 -9.93
N LYS A 81 -15.98 -3.42 -9.28
CA LYS A 81 -17.23 -2.94 -9.89
C LYS A 81 -16.95 -1.96 -11.02
N ASN A 82 -15.95 -1.10 -10.87
CA ASN A 82 -15.51 -0.14 -11.87
C ASN A 82 -14.55 -0.74 -12.94
N GLY A 83 -14.27 -2.04 -12.88
CA GLY A 83 -13.40 -2.73 -13.85
C GLY A 83 -11.90 -2.52 -13.63
N VAL A 84 -11.50 -1.69 -12.68
CA VAL A 84 -10.10 -1.29 -12.42
C VAL A 84 -9.20 -2.49 -12.15
N LEU A 85 -9.68 -3.46 -11.35
CA LEU A 85 -8.86 -4.63 -11.02
C LEU A 85 -8.59 -5.50 -12.25
N ASN A 86 -9.58 -5.66 -13.13
CA ASN A 86 -9.41 -6.41 -14.37
C ASN A 86 -8.39 -5.73 -15.28
N ASP A 87 -8.49 -4.42 -15.44
CA ASP A 87 -7.57 -3.65 -16.26
C ASP A 87 -6.15 -3.73 -15.74
N LEU A 88 -5.94 -3.51 -14.45
CA LEU A 88 -4.64 -3.60 -13.81
C LEU A 88 -4.01 -4.99 -13.95
N MET A 89 -4.78 -6.06 -13.76
CA MET A 89 -4.31 -7.43 -13.96
C MET A 89 -3.94 -7.69 -15.42
N ASN A 90 -4.70 -7.17 -16.39
CA ASN A 90 -4.39 -7.28 -17.81
C ASN A 90 -3.06 -6.59 -18.17
N TYR A 91 -2.71 -5.52 -17.48
CA TYR A 91 -1.42 -4.85 -17.64
C TYR A 91 -0.28 -5.49 -16.84
N GLY A 92 -0.55 -6.55 -16.07
CA GLY A 92 0.45 -7.32 -15.34
C GLY A 92 0.66 -6.87 -13.89
N VAL A 93 -0.15 -5.95 -13.38
CA VAL A 93 -0.13 -5.56 -11.97
C VAL A 93 -0.66 -6.70 -11.11
N ARG A 94 0.03 -7.00 -10.02
CA ARG A 94 -0.40 -8.05 -9.08
C ARG A 94 -1.29 -7.42 -8.00
N VAL A 95 -2.59 -7.58 -8.16
CA VAL A 95 -3.55 -7.14 -7.14
C VAL A 95 -3.65 -8.17 -6.04
N LYS A 96 -3.45 -7.73 -4.81
CA LYS A 96 -3.49 -8.53 -3.59
C LYS A 96 -4.70 -8.16 -2.75
N THR A 97 -5.05 -9.00 -1.81
CA THR A 97 -6.07 -8.68 -0.80
C THR A 97 -5.58 -7.59 0.16
N ALA A 98 -6.51 -6.90 0.84
CA ALA A 98 -6.18 -5.89 1.83
C ALA A 98 -5.26 -6.47 2.93
N PHE A 99 -4.04 -5.94 3.01
CA PHE A 99 -3.03 -6.39 3.96
C PHE A 99 -1.95 -5.33 4.18
N CYS A 100 -1.52 -5.16 5.42
CA CYS A 100 -0.47 -4.21 5.77
C CYS A 100 0.96 -4.72 5.54
N GLY A 101 1.13 -5.89 4.90
CA GLY A 101 2.39 -6.60 4.78
C GLY A 101 3.60 -5.74 4.38
N PRO A 102 3.55 -4.98 3.28
CA PRO A 102 4.68 -4.14 2.87
C PRO A 102 5.06 -3.04 3.88
N CYS A 103 4.14 -2.61 4.75
CA CYS A 103 4.42 -1.59 5.77
C CYS A 103 5.27 -2.10 6.94
N PHE A 104 5.42 -3.43 7.09
CA PHE A 104 6.20 -4.03 8.18
C PHE A 104 7.07 -5.21 7.75
N GLY A 105 7.31 -5.37 6.46
CA GLY A 105 8.22 -6.38 5.93
C GLY A 105 7.69 -7.80 5.89
N ALA A 106 6.38 -8.01 6.02
CA ALA A 106 5.77 -9.36 5.94
C ALA A 106 5.45 -9.81 4.51
N SER A 107 5.54 -8.92 3.53
CA SER A 107 5.40 -9.23 2.11
C SER A 107 6.15 -8.20 1.27
N ASP A 108 6.44 -8.56 0.02
CA ASP A 108 7.19 -7.72 -0.91
C ASP A 108 8.54 -7.25 -0.35
N ALA A 109 9.18 -8.13 0.47
CA ALA A 109 10.52 -7.88 0.92
C ALA A 109 11.45 -7.80 -0.29
N PRO A 110 12.27 -6.73 -0.39
CA PRO A 110 13.21 -6.59 -1.50
C PRO A 110 14.34 -7.60 -1.41
N GLY A 111 14.97 -7.86 -2.54
CA GLY A 111 16.26 -8.56 -2.58
C GLY A 111 17.36 -7.74 -1.93
N ASN A 112 18.52 -8.38 -1.70
CA ASN A 112 19.67 -7.67 -1.15
C ASN A 112 20.15 -6.61 -2.17
N ASN A 113 20.39 -5.41 -1.68
CA ASN A 113 20.77 -4.24 -2.47
C ASN A 113 19.71 -3.79 -3.50
N ASP A 114 18.46 -4.23 -3.37
CA ASP A 114 17.38 -3.72 -4.22
C ASP A 114 17.03 -2.27 -3.88
N PHE A 115 16.66 -1.53 -4.92
CA PHE A 115 16.03 -0.22 -4.81
C PHE A 115 14.55 -0.33 -5.10
N CYS A 116 13.71 -0.10 -4.09
CA CYS A 116 12.27 -0.20 -4.19
C CYS A 116 11.60 1.15 -4.08
N ILE A 117 10.48 1.31 -4.75
CA ILE A 117 9.61 2.47 -4.57
C ILE A 117 8.29 2.03 -3.95
N ARG A 118 7.83 2.77 -2.96
CA ARG A 118 6.61 2.43 -2.23
C ARG A 118 5.74 3.64 -1.95
N HIS A 119 4.44 3.45 -2.06
CA HIS A 119 3.47 4.27 -1.37
C HIS A 119 2.93 3.41 -0.22
N SER A 120 3.39 3.69 0.98
CA SER A 120 2.99 2.97 2.19
C SER A 120 2.91 3.92 3.37
N THR A 121 2.08 3.58 4.36
CA THR A 121 1.85 4.44 5.51
C THR A 121 3.08 4.55 6.41
N ARG A 122 3.91 3.48 6.44
CA ARG A 122 5.08 3.39 7.32
C ARG A 122 6.31 3.02 6.53
N ASN A 123 7.35 3.84 6.68
CA ASN A 123 8.65 3.61 6.08
C ASN A 123 9.74 3.94 7.10
N PHE A 124 10.10 2.95 7.90
CA PHE A 124 11.19 3.03 8.87
C PHE A 124 12.36 2.15 8.39
N PRO A 125 13.59 2.43 8.81
CA PRO A 125 14.72 1.56 8.50
C PRO A 125 14.41 0.08 8.80
N ASN A 126 14.72 -0.79 7.85
CA ASN A 126 14.51 -2.25 7.89
C ASN A 126 13.03 -2.71 8.00
N ARG A 127 12.07 -1.82 7.85
CA ARG A 127 10.64 -2.18 7.79
C ARG A 127 10.24 -2.76 6.44
N GLU A 128 11.06 -2.63 5.43
CA GLU A 128 10.86 -3.22 4.10
C GLU A 128 11.07 -4.75 4.11
N GLY A 129 11.68 -5.30 5.15
CA GLY A 129 11.90 -6.74 5.34
C GLY A 129 13.36 -7.17 5.22
N SER A 130 14.30 -6.28 4.96
CA SER A 130 15.72 -6.60 5.04
C SER A 130 16.15 -6.86 6.48
N ASN A 131 17.13 -7.75 6.66
CA ASN A 131 17.69 -8.07 7.97
C ASN A 131 19.20 -7.75 7.99
N PRO A 132 19.60 -6.58 8.52
CA PRO A 132 21.00 -6.16 8.58
C PRO A 132 21.88 -7.13 9.39
N ALA A 133 21.34 -7.83 10.40
CA ALA A 133 22.08 -8.84 11.15
C ALA A 133 22.53 -10.02 10.26
N ASN A 134 21.85 -10.25 9.14
CA ASN A 134 22.22 -11.24 8.13
C ASN A 134 22.97 -10.63 6.94
N GLY A 135 23.49 -9.41 7.06
CA GLY A 135 24.18 -8.70 5.97
C GLY A 135 23.27 -8.22 4.85
N GLN A 136 21.97 -8.15 5.08
CA GLN A 136 21.01 -7.69 4.09
C GLN A 136 20.77 -6.19 4.20
N ILE A 137 20.74 -5.51 3.07
CA ILE A 137 20.34 -4.12 2.97
C ILE A 137 19.45 -3.93 1.72
N ALA A 138 18.48 -3.05 1.83
CA ALA A 138 17.70 -2.58 0.70
C ALA A 138 17.37 -1.11 0.90
N SER A 139 17.09 -0.40 -0.18
CA SER A 139 16.66 0.99 -0.14
C SER A 139 15.22 1.12 -0.58
N VAL A 140 14.49 1.98 0.11
CA VAL A 140 13.09 2.29 -0.22
C VAL A 140 12.90 3.78 -0.33
N ALA A 141 12.41 4.24 -1.49
CA ALA A 141 11.93 5.60 -1.66
C ALA A 141 10.40 5.63 -1.53
N LEU A 142 9.89 6.55 -0.71
CA LEU A 142 8.47 6.85 -0.67
C LEU A 142 8.11 7.75 -1.86
N MET A 143 7.08 7.35 -2.58
CA MET A 143 6.56 8.09 -3.71
C MET A 143 5.03 8.04 -3.71
N ASP A 144 4.39 8.97 -4.40
CA ASP A 144 2.95 8.91 -4.64
C ASP A 144 2.59 7.81 -5.65
N SER A 145 1.33 7.36 -5.62
CA SER A 145 0.86 6.25 -6.45
C SER A 145 0.97 6.51 -7.95
N LYS A 146 0.85 7.77 -8.39
CA LYS A 146 0.92 8.14 -9.79
C LYS A 146 2.36 8.04 -10.31
N SER A 147 3.33 8.58 -9.56
CA SER A 147 4.76 8.46 -9.91
C SER A 147 5.26 7.02 -9.85
N ILE A 148 4.74 6.21 -8.91
CA ILE A 148 5.00 4.76 -8.89
C ILE A 148 4.48 4.10 -10.16
N ALA A 149 3.26 4.40 -10.57
CA ALA A 149 2.68 3.84 -11.80
C ALA A 149 3.47 4.28 -13.03
N ALA A 150 3.80 5.57 -13.16
CA ALA A 150 4.61 6.08 -14.26
C ALA A 150 5.97 5.36 -14.35
N THR A 151 6.64 5.17 -13.22
CA THR A 151 7.90 4.41 -13.14
C THR A 151 7.70 2.95 -13.53
N ALA A 152 6.69 2.28 -13.01
CA ALA A 152 6.42 0.88 -13.28
C ALA A 152 6.14 0.64 -14.76
N PHE A 153 5.27 1.44 -15.36
CA PHE A 153 4.94 1.34 -16.79
C PHE A 153 6.02 1.91 -17.72
N ASN A 154 7.03 2.60 -17.20
CA ASN A 154 8.24 2.95 -17.94
C ASN A 154 9.38 1.92 -17.74
N GLY A 155 9.03 0.65 -17.57
CA GLY A 155 9.99 -0.45 -17.44
C GLY A 155 10.82 -0.41 -16.16
N GLY A 156 10.36 0.27 -15.13
CA GLY A 156 11.05 0.44 -13.85
C GLY A 156 12.07 1.59 -13.84
N TYR A 157 12.15 2.40 -14.88
CA TYR A 157 12.96 3.62 -14.84
C TYR A 157 12.24 4.73 -14.09
N LEU A 158 12.90 5.29 -13.09
CA LEU A 158 12.33 6.32 -12.23
C LEU A 158 11.77 7.50 -13.04
N THR A 159 10.48 7.70 -12.95
CA THR A 159 9.71 8.62 -13.79
C THR A 159 8.72 9.39 -12.93
N SER A 160 8.64 10.71 -13.14
CA SER A 160 7.62 11.54 -12.50
C SER A 160 6.24 11.30 -13.13
N ALA A 161 5.18 11.44 -12.32
CA ALA A 161 3.82 11.47 -12.86
C ALA A 161 3.57 12.66 -13.81
N GLU A 162 4.34 13.73 -13.67
CA GLU A 162 4.29 14.91 -14.57
C GLU A 162 4.78 14.57 -15.98
N ASP A 163 5.70 13.63 -16.10
CA ASP A 163 6.21 13.13 -17.38
C ASP A 163 5.24 12.16 -18.08
N CYS A 164 4.21 11.73 -17.36
CA CYS A 164 3.18 10.82 -17.84
C CYS A 164 1.78 11.40 -17.57
N PRO A 165 1.38 12.49 -18.25
CA PRO A 165 0.13 13.15 -17.99
C PRO A 165 -1.04 12.26 -18.41
N ALA A 166 -1.80 11.77 -17.45
CA ALA A 166 -3.07 11.05 -17.63
C ALA A 166 -4.24 11.94 -17.26
N VAL A 167 -5.40 11.67 -17.86
CA VAL A 167 -6.64 12.33 -17.46
C VAL A 167 -7.25 11.56 -16.30
N TYR A 168 -7.33 12.18 -15.15
CA TYR A 168 -7.85 11.55 -13.94
C TYR A 168 -9.35 11.84 -13.78
N ASN A 169 -10.19 10.95 -14.29
CA ASN A 169 -11.65 11.00 -14.12
C ASN A 169 -12.06 9.96 -13.08
N THR A 170 -11.64 10.17 -11.84
CA THR A 170 -11.96 9.27 -10.74
C THR A 170 -13.44 9.47 -10.36
N PRO A 171 -14.30 8.44 -10.44
CA PRO A 171 -15.64 8.52 -9.93
C PRO A 171 -15.66 8.68 -8.42
N GLU A 172 -16.79 9.14 -7.89
CA GLU A 172 -16.99 9.16 -6.45
C GLU A 172 -16.96 7.73 -5.88
N TYR A 173 -16.28 7.55 -4.76
CA TYR A 173 -16.23 6.27 -4.06
C TYR A 173 -17.57 5.98 -3.38
N GLU A 174 -18.19 4.86 -3.73
CA GLU A 174 -19.42 4.37 -3.10
C GLU A 174 -19.08 3.30 -2.06
N PHE A 175 -19.24 3.65 -0.78
CA PHE A 175 -19.03 2.69 0.30
C PHE A 175 -20.15 1.64 0.32
N ASN A 176 -19.77 0.36 0.22
CA ASN A 176 -20.71 -0.75 0.32
C ASN A 176 -20.81 -1.23 1.77
N GLU A 177 -21.82 -0.74 2.47
CA GLU A 177 -22.09 -1.07 3.88
C GLU A 177 -22.34 -2.57 4.06
N HIS A 178 -22.99 -3.22 3.11
CA HIS A 178 -23.30 -4.65 3.20
C HIS A 178 -22.05 -5.53 3.26
N ILE A 179 -21.01 -5.18 2.48
CA ILE A 179 -19.72 -5.91 2.54
C ILE A 179 -19.04 -5.68 3.89
N TYR A 180 -19.06 -4.45 4.38
CA TYR A 180 -18.51 -4.13 5.69
C TYR A 180 -19.20 -4.91 6.80
N ASP A 181 -20.53 -4.92 6.81
CA ASP A 181 -21.35 -5.63 7.77
C ASP A 181 -21.06 -7.15 7.78
N ASN A 182 -20.91 -7.74 6.59
CA ASN A 182 -20.59 -9.17 6.49
C ASN A 182 -19.16 -9.51 6.97
N ILE A 183 -18.22 -8.59 6.87
CA ILE A 183 -16.85 -8.80 7.38
C ILE A 183 -16.81 -8.65 8.90
N VAL A 184 -17.47 -7.62 9.43
CA VAL A 184 -17.39 -7.27 10.85
C VAL A 184 -18.38 -8.07 11.69
N TYR A 185 -19.56 -8.37 11.15
CA TYR A 185 -20.68 -8.95 11.89
C TYR A 185 -21.11 -10.32 11.34
N ASN A 186 -20.24 -11.00 10.62
CA ASN A 186 -20.55 -12.24 9.94
C ASN A 186 -21.13 -13.30 10.90
N GLY A 187 -22.30 -13.82 10.54
CA GLY A 187 -22.89 -15.02 11.13
C GLY A 187 -23.88 -14.79 12.27
N PHE A 188 -24.04 -13.57 12.75
CA PHE A 188 -24.95 -13.27 13.86
C PHE A 188 -26.11 -12.37 13.45
N GLY A 189 -26.81 -12.72 12.40
CA GLY A 189 -27.91 -11.92 11.81
C GLY A 189 -29.02 -11.48 12.78
N LYS A 190 -29.08 -12.06 13.99
CA LYS A 190 -29.94 -11.60 15.08
C LYS A 190 -29.29 -10.56 16.01
N ASP A 191 -27.97 -10.35 15.91
CA ASP A 191 -27.24 -9.41 16.73
C ASP A 191 -26.98 -8.05 16.03
N ARG A 192 -27.41 -7.91 14.77
CA ARG A 192 -27.33 -6.64 14.03
C ARG A 192 -27.98 -5.46 14.80
N ASP A 193 -29.15 -5.72 15.36
CA ASP A 193 -29.87 -4.71 16.15
C ASP A 193 -29.16 -4.39 17.47
N ARG A 194 -28.43 -5.36 18.02
CA ARG A 194 -27.64 -5.18 19.25
C ARG A 194 -26.40 -4.33 19.03
N ILE A 195 -25.71 -4.53 17.94
CA ILE A 195 -24.49 -3.78 17.60
C ILE A 195 -24.85 -2.38 17.12
N TRP A 196 -25.90 -2.23 16.32
CA TRP A 196 -26.46 -0.94 15.96
C TRP A 196 -26.87 -0.13 17.18
N SER A 197 -27.48 -0.76 18.18
CA SER A 197 -27.82 -0.14 19.46
C SER A 197 -26.59 0.25 20.30
N VAL A 198 -25.44 -0.42 20.12
CA VAL A 198 -24.16 0.00 20.73
C VAL A 198 -23.59 1.21 20.01
N HIS A 199 -23.61 1.25 18.68
CA HIS A 199 -23.19 2.42 17.92
C HIS A 199 -24.05 3.66 18.21
N GLN A 200 -25.36 3.50 18.30
CA GLN A 200 -26.24 4.61 18.72
C GLN A 200 -25.92 5.08 20.12
N ARG A 201 -25.73 4.17 21.08
CA ARG A 201 -25.34 4.51 22.46
C ARG A 201 -23.97 5.17 22.54
N LEU A 202 -23.01 4.77 21.73
CA LEU A 202 -21.69 5.42 21.65
C LEU A 202 -21.80 6.82 21.05
N ALA A 203 -22.63 7.01 20.03
CA ALA A 203 -22.90 8.30 19.42
C ALA A 203 -23.66 9.25 20.38
N GLU A 204 -24.65 8.73 21.10
CA GLU A 204 -25.41 9.46 22.14
C GLU A 204 -24.51 9.82 23.32
N ASN A 205 -23.60 8.94 23.74
CA ASN A 205 -22.63 9.20 24.81
C ASN A 205 -21.50 10.15 24.41
N ALA A 206 -21.11 10.16 23.12
CA ALA A 206 -20.14 11.13 22.60
C ALA A 206 -20.70 12.57 22.54
N GLY A 207 -22.02 12.73 22.59
CA GLY A 207 -22.71 14.03 22.71
C GLY A 207 -23.00 14.49 24.12
N SER A 208 -22.69 13.69 25.15
CA SER A 208 -22.85 14.03 26.56
C SER A 208 -21.50 14.00 27.26
N ASP A 209 -21.06 15.09 27.84
CA ASP A 209 -19.82 15.25 28.65
C ASP A 209 -19.82 14.38 29.93
N ARG A 210 -20.03 13.07 29.78
CA ARG A 210 -19.92 12.11 30.88
C ARG A 210 -18.72 11.18 30.60
N GLU A 211 -17.76 11.21 31.54
CA GLU A 211 -16.63 10.30 31.56
C GLU A 211 -17.09 8.83 31.44
N PRO A 212 -16.40 7.99 30.62
CA PRO A 212 -16.74 6.60 30.52
C PRO A 212 -16.44 5.89 31.84
N SER A 213 -17.48 5.34 32.48
CA SER A 213 -17.31 4.46 33.63
C SER A 213 -16.53 3.21 33.18
N SER A 214 -15.45 2.90 33.91
CA SER A 214 -14.56 1.77 33.69
C SER A 214 -15.24 0.45 34.06
N SER A 215 -16.22 0.01 33.26
CA SER A 215 -16.71 -1.37 33.32
C SER A 215 -16.11 -2.15 32.17
N GLY A 216 -15.12 -2.99 32.52
CA GLY A 216 -14.36 -3.78 31.57
C GLY A 216 -15.23 -4.70 30.72
N CYS A 217 -14.90 -4.75 29.46
CA CYS A 217 -15.40 -5.75 28.54
C CYS A 217 -14.82 -7.11 28.94
N GLN A 218 -15.60 -7.93 29.65
CA GLN A 218 -15.27 -9.34 29.85
C GLN A 218 -15.64 -10.09 28.57
N CYS A 219 -14.62 -10.50 27.81
CA CYS A 219 -14.77 -11.51 26.77
C CYS A 219 -15.04 -12.87 27.44
N ASP A 220 -16.23 -13.46 27.23
CA ASP A 220 -16.57 -14.84 27.63
C ASP A 220 -15.85 -15.80 26.69
N PRO A 221 -15.01 -16.72 27.19
CA PRO A 221 -14.24 -17.67 26.39
C PRO A 221 -15.03 -18.95 26.07
N ARG A 222 -16.24 -18.85 25.56
CA ARG A 222 -16.98 -20.02 25.07
C ARG A 222 -17.49 -19.80 23.67
#